data_db0ea9f6a0282e1427692a065187b5eb
#
_entry.id   db0ea9f6a0282e1427692a065187b5eb
#
_cell.length_a   1.000
_cell.length_b   1.000
_cell.length_c   1.000
_cell.angle_alpha   90.00
_cell.angle_beta   90.00
_cell.angle_gamma   90.00
#
_symmetry.space_group_name_H-M   'P 1'
#
loop_
_entity.id
_entity.type
_entity.pdbx_description
1 polymer ?
#
loop_
_entity_poly.entity_id
_entity_poly.type
_entity_poly.pdbx_seq_one_letter_code
_entity_poly.pdbx_strand_id
1 'polypeptide(L)'
;PMRDEPGCQWVATSFRYAAESLGALRPGAATALARLSELMFIEAVRSYVEALPEGERGWLGGLRDPVVGRALMLMHTRIEHPWTTSELARSVALSRSAFAERFTGLIGTPPMSYLGAWRMRVAAQRLRESQRSVAQVAAEVGYESEAAFTRAFAREIGVSPARWRRDPADRPPRASVPSACE
;
A
#
# COMPACT_ATOMS: atom_id res chain seq x y z
N PRO A 1 -22.73 -12.88 11.20
CA PRO A 1 -23.52 -12.79 9.97
C PRO A 1 -22.69 -12.82 8.68
N MET A 2 -21.37 -13.05 8.73
CA MET A 2 -20.49 -13.14 7.54
C MET A 2 -20.47 -14.53 6.85
N ARG A 3 -21.37 -15.44 7.20
CA ARG A 3 -21.32 -16.84 6.69
C ARG A 3 -22.08 -17.11 5.40
N ASP A 4 -22.92 -16.19 4.92
CA ASP A 4 -23.86 -16.45 3.80
C ASP A 4 -23.59 -15.64 2.53
N GLU A 5 -22.48 -14.90 2.45
CA GLU A 5 -22.12 -14.23 1.19
C GLU A 5 -21.48 -15.21 0.21
N PRO A 6 -21.82 -15.13 -1.10
CA PRO A 6 -21.32 -16.04 -2.14
C PRO A 6 -19.78 -16.15 -2.18
N GLY A 7 -19.08 -15.08 -1.86
CA GLY A 7 -17.62 -15.03 -1.77
C GLY A 7 -17.04 -15.91 -0.65
N CYS A 8 -17.68 -15.96 0.53
CA CYS A 8 -17.23 -16.77 1.65
C CYS A 8 -17.41 -18.26 1.42
N GLN A 9 -18.47 -18.66 0.74
CA GLN A 9 -18.74 -20.08 0.41
C GLN A 9 -17.71 -20.63 -0.60
N TRP A 10 -17.38 -19.85 -1.61
CA TRP A 10 -16.36 -20.22 -2.60
C TRP A 10 -15.00 -20.41 -1.93
N VAL A 11 -14.60 -19.46 -1.09
CA VAL A 11 -13.34 -19.50 -0.33
C VAL A 11 -13.26 -20.76 0.55
N ALA A 12 -14.30 -21.03 1.35
CA ALA A 12 -14.33 -22.18 2.25
C ALA A 12 -14.27 -23.52 1.48
N THR A 13 -14.94 -23.60 0.33
CA THR A 13 -14.95 -24.79 -0.52
C THR A 13 -13.59 -25.01 -1.19
N SER A 14 -12.97 -23.96 -1.71
CA SER A 14 -11.65 -24.02 -2.34
C SER A 14 -10.55 -24.39 -1.35
N PHE A 15 -10.62 -23.87 -0.12
CA PHE A 15 -9.68 -24.22 0.94
C PHE A 15 -9.80 -25.69 1.34
N ARG A 16 -11.01 -26.20 1.51
CA ARG A 16 -11.28 -27.62 1.83
C ARG A 16 -10.71 -28.52 0.76
N TYR A 17 -10.97 -28.25 -0.51
CA TYR A 17 -10.41 -28.99 -1.64
C TYR A 17 -8.87 -28.98 -1.65
N ALA A 18 -8.24 -27.84 -1.38
CA ALA A 18 -6.79 -27.75 -1.33
C ALA A 18 -6.20 -28.52 -0.15
N ALA A 19 -6.84 -28.47 1.03
CA ALA A 19 -6.43 -29.22 2.22
C ALA A 19 -6.54 -30.75 2.00
N GLU A 20 -7.64 -31.22 1.39
CA GLU A 20 -7.82 -32.63 1.02
C GLU A 20 -6.78 -33.09 -0.01
N SER A 21 -6.46 -32.26 -0.99
CA SER A 21 -5.45 -32.54 -2.00
C SER A 21 -4.03 -32.62 -1.42
N LEU A 22 -3.73 -31.84 -0.38
CA LEU A 22 -2.49 -31.92 0.39
C LEU A 22 -2.40 -33.23 1.18
N GLY A 23 -3.47 -33.61 1.88
CA GLY A 23 -3.56 -34.87 2.60
C GLY A 23 -3.39 -36.09 1.69
N ALA A 24 -3.80 -35.99 0.43
CA ALA A 24 -3.64 -37.02 -0.59
C ALA A 24 -2.27 -37.00 -1.31
N LEU A 25 -1.32 -36.13 -0.91
CA LEU A 25 0.02 -35.97 -1.50
C LEU A 25 0.00 -35.76 -3.03
N ARG A 26 -1.02 -35.06 -3.55
CA ARG A 26 -1.15 -34.83 -4.99
C ARG A 26 -0.07 -33.85 -5.48
N PRO A 27 0.56 -34.11 -6.63
CA PRO A 27 1.52 -33.15 -7.23
C PRO A 27 0.89 -31.76 -7.40
N GLY A 28 1.59 -30.70 -6.99
CA GLY A 28 1.13 -29.32 -7.12
C GLY A 28 0.16 -28.85 -6.01
N ALA A 29 -0.27 -29.69 -5.08
CA ALA A 29 -1.21 -29.33 -4.01
C ALA A 29 -0.68 -28.17 -3.13
N ALA A 30 0.61 -28.17 -2.79
CA ALA A 30 1.23 -27.08 -2.02
C ALA A 30 1.19 -25.74 -2.76
N THR A 31 1.46 -25.76 -4.08
CA THR A 31 1.37 -24.56 -4.92
C THR A 31 -0.05 -24.05 -5.03
N ALA A 32 -1.02 -24.94 -5.22
CA ALA A 32 -2.43 -24.60 -5.25
C ALA A 32 -2.89 -23.97 -3.94
N LEU A 33 -2.51 -24.54 -2.80
CA LEU A 33 -2.84 -23.98 -1.49
C LEU A 33 -2.24 -22.60 -1.27
N ALA A 34 -0.98 -22.39 -1.66
CA ALA A 34 -0.34 -21.07 -1.56
C ALA A 34 -1.11 -20.01 -2.37
N ARG A 35 -1.51 -20.34 -3.60
CA ARG A 35 -2.30 -19.42 -4.44
C ARG A 35 -3.69 -19.17 -3.90
N LEU A 36 -4.35 -20.19 -3.37
CA LEU A 36 -5.64 -20.02 -2.71
C LEU A 36 -5.53 -19.14 -1.47
N SER A 37 -4.48 -19.31 -0.66
CA SER A 37 -4.25 -18.46 0.51
C SER A 37 -4.05 -16.99 0.15
N GLU A 38 -3.34 -16.68 -0.95
CA GLU A 38 -3.21 -15.32 -1.48
C GLU A 38 -4.58 -14.73 -1.86
N LEU A 39 -5.39 -15.49 -2.60
CA LEU A 39 -6.74 -15.06 -3.00
C LEU A 39 -7.66 -14.85 -1.80
N MET A 40 -7.61 -15.77 -0.82
CA MET A 40 -8.38 -15.65 0.42
C MET A 40 -8.02 -14.40 1.21
N PHE A 41 -6.72 -14.10 1.30
CA PHE A 41 -6.26 -12.89 1.97
C PHE A 41 -6.77 -11.63 1.27
N ILE A 42 -6.70 -11.58 -0.07
CA ILE A 42 -7.23 -10.47 -0.87
C ILE A 42 -8.73 -10.30 -0.62
N GLU A 43 -9.50 -11.39 -0.64
CA GLU A 43 -10.95 -11.36 -0.43
C GLU A 43 -11.32 -10.95 1.01
N ALA A 44 -10.59 -11.44 2.00
CA ALA A 44 -10.78 -11.03 3.39
C ALA A 44 -10.52 -9.54 3.59
N VAL A 45 -9.47 -8.99 2.97
CA VAL A 45 -9.17 -7.55 3.00
C VAL A 45 -10.27 -6.76 2.28
N ARG A 46 -10.74 -7.23 1.12
CA ARG A 46 -11.83 -6.60 0.38
C ARG A 46 -13.11 -6.55 1.22
N SER A 47 -13.55 -7.69 1.74
CA SER A 47 -14.75 -7.79 2.58
C SER A 47 -14.63 -6.91 3.83
N TYR A 48 -13.45 -6.85 4.44
CA TYR A 48 -13.19 -5.98 5.58
C TYR A 48 -13.35 -4.50 5.20
N VAL A 49 -12.76 -4.08 4.08
CA VAL A 49 -12.85 -2.69 3.59
C VAL A 49 -14.31 -2.33 3.25
N GLU A 50 -15.07 -3.25 2.63
CA GLU A 50 -16.47 -3.04 2.29
C GLU A 50 -17.38 -2.95 3.54
N ALA A 51 -17.02 -3.68 4.60
CA ALA A 51 -17.76 -3.67 5.87
C ALA A 51 -17.44 -2.47 6.78
N LEU A 52 -16.43 -1.64 6.46
CA LEU A 52 -16.11 -0.45 7.24
C LEU A 52 -17.30 0.53 7.29
N PRO A 53 -17.54 1.22 8.41
CA PRO A 53 -18.55 2.26 8.48
C PRO A 53 -18.35 3.36 7.44
N GLU A 54 -19.45 4.01 7.03
CA GLU A 54 -19.35 5.21 6.18
C GLU A 54 -18.67 6.34 6.96
N GLY A 55 -17.67 6.98 6.33
CA GLY A 55 -16.89 8.04 6.95
C GLY A 55 -15.71 7.57 7.79
N GLU A 56 -15.40 6.27 7.81
CA GLU A 56 -14.18 5.75 8.42
C GLU A 56 -12.96 6.49 7.88
N ARG A 57 -12.08 6.95 8.80
CA ARG A 57 -10.87 7.69 8.47
C ARG A 57 -9.66 6.76 8.39
N GLY A 58 -8.62 7.24 7.73
CA GLY A 58 -7.38 6.51 7.54
C GLY A 58 -7.29 5.83 6.18
N TRP A 59 -6.23 5.07 6.00
CA TRP A 59 -5.91 4.45 4.71
C TRP A 59 -6.99 3.50 4.18
N LEU A 60 -7.58 2.70 5.05
CA LEU A 60 -8.65 1.76 4.67
C LEU A 60 -9.93 2.49 4.26
N GLY A 61 -10.33 3.55 5.00
CA GLY A 61 -11.47 4.39 4.63
C GLY A 61 -11.24 5.11 3.29
N GLY A 62 -10.01 5.55 3.05
CA GLY A 62 -9.61 6.14 1.77
C GLY A 62 -9.69 5.17 0.58
N LEU A 63 -9.43 3.87 0.79
CA LEU A 63 -9.59 2.86 -0.28
C LEU A 63 -11.05 2.62 -0.66
N ARG A 64 -11.97 2.76 0.29
CA ARG A 64 -13.42 2.62 0.04
C ARG A 64 -13.99 3.81 -0.74
N ASP A 65 -13.43 4.98 -0.57
CA ASP A 65 -13.86 6.17 -1.29
C ASP A 65 -13.44 6.09 -2.77
N PRO A 66 -14.37 6.15 -3.75
CA PRO A 66 -14.04 5.93 -5.16
C PRO A 66 -13.10 7.00 -5.73
N VAL A 67 -13.13 8.21 -5.18
CA VAL A 67 -12.29 9.34 -5.60
C VAL A 67 -10.88 9.20 -5.02
N VAL A 68 -10.80 9.03 -3.69
CA VAL A 68 -9.53 8.90 -2.99
C VAL A 68 -8.84 7.58 -3.33
N GLY A 69 -9.60 6.48 -3.39
CA GLY A 69 -9.07 5.17 -3.79
C GLY A 69 -8.48 5.17 -5.20
N ARG A 70 -9.14 5.85 -6.17
CA ARG A 70 -8.56 6.02 -7.53
C ARG A 70 -7.28 6.85 -7.50
N ALA A 71 -7.23 7.91 -6.72
CA ALA A 71 -6.01 8.73 -6.58
C ALA A 71 -4.87 7.93 -5.94
N LEU A 72 -5.14 7.17 -4.87
CA LEU A 72 -4.18 6.27 -4.23
C LEU A 72 -3.64 5.22 -5.21
N MET A 73 -4.52 4.59 -5.99
CA MET A 73 -4.11 3.64 -7.03
C MET A 73 -3.16 4.27 -8.05
N LEU A 74 -3.45 5.48 -8.53
CA LEU A 74 -2.58 6.21 -9.46
C LEU A 74 -1.21 6.52 -8.86
N MET A 75 -1.18 7.02 -7.61
CA MET A 75 0.05 7.31 -6.89
C MET A 75 0.91 6.06 -6.67
N HIS A 76 0.31 4.92 -6.39
CA HIS A 76 1.01 3.67 -6.10
C HIS A 76 1.51 2.97 -7.37
N THR A 77 0.70 2.93 -8.43
CA THR A 77 1.04 2.26 -9.68
C THR A 77 2.03 3.03 -10.55
N ARG A 78 2.05 4.38 -10.41
CA ARG A 78 2.92 5.27 -11.18
C ARG A 78 3.71 6.17 -10.24
N ILE A 79 4.48 5.53 -9.36
CA ILE A 79 5.19 6.20 -8.26
C ILE A 79 6.23 7.22 -8.75
N GLU A 80 6.87 6.94 -9.89
CA GLU A 80 7.89 7.79 -10.52
C GLU A 80 7.29 9.05 -11.14
N HIS A 81 6.01 9.01 -11.50
CA HIS A 81 5.35 10.13 -12.19
C HIS A 81 5.33 11.40 -11.34
N PRO A 82 5.65 12.59 -11.91
CA PRO A 82 5.70 13.86 -11.17
C PRO A 82 4.29 14.41 -10.88
N TRP A 83 3.49 13.63 -10.15
CA TRP A 83 2.14 14.02 -9.79
C TRP A 83 2.05 15.38 -9.12
N THR A 84 1.05 16.14 -9.52
CA THR A 84 0.61 17.35 -8.82
C THR A 84 -0.79 17.16 -8.25
N THR A 85 -1.13 17.91 -7.20
CA THR A 85 -2.50 17.90 -6.65
C THR A 85 -3.54 18.23 -7.72
N SER A 86 -3.23 19.13 -8.65
CA SER A 86 -4.12 19.54 -9.75
C SER A 86 -4.33 18.41 -10.77
N GLU A 87 -3.30 17.65 -11.07
CA GLU A 87 -3.37 16.52 -12.00
C GLU A 87 -4.16 15.36 -11.40
N LEU A 88 -3.92 15.02 -10.14
CA LEU A 88 -4.70 14.03 -9.41
C LEU A 88 -6.18 14.42 -9.33
N ALA A 89 -6.48 15.68 -9.00
CA ALA A 89 -7.83 16.19 -8.95
C ALA A 89 -8.55 16.05 -10.29
N ARG A 90 -7.89 16.41 -11.41
CA ARG A 90 -8.44 16.22 -12.77
C ARG A 90 -8.71 14.74 -13.08
N SER A 91 -7.82 13.83 -12.66
CA SER A 91 -7.98 12.39 -12.92
C SER A 91 -9.21 11.77 -12.23
N VAL A 92 -9.74 12.45 -11.20
CA VAL A 92 -10.93 12.04 -10.44
C VAL A 92 -12.11 13.02 -10.60
N ALA A 93 -12.06 13.89 -11.62
CA ALA A 93 -13.10 14.86 -11.96
C ALA A 93 -13.50 15.84 -10.84
N LEU A 94 -12.52 16.27 -10.02
CA LEU A 94 -12.71 17.27 -8.97
C LEU A 94 -11.88 18.52 -9.20
N SER A 95 -12.27 19.63 -8.57
CA SER A 95 -11.40 20.79 -8.41
C SER A 95 -10.22 20.45 -7.48
N ARG A 96 -9.11 21.19 -7.62
CA ARG A 96 -7.92 21.02 -6.78
C ARG A 96 -8.23 21.14 -5.28
N SER A 97 -9.05 22.12 -4.89
CA SER A 97 -9.42 22.36 -3.49
C SER A 97 -10.31 21.24 -2.93
N ALA A 98 -11.37 20.87 -3.66
CA ALA A 98 -12.29 19.80 -3.26
C ALA A 98 -11.58 18.45 -3.12
N PHE A 99 -10.67 18.13 -4.05
CA PHE A 99 -9.85 16.92 -3.97
C PHE A 99 -8.92 16.95 -2.75
N ALA A 100 -8.18 18.04 -2.53
CA ALA A 100 -7.24 18.15 -1.43
C ALA A 100 -7.94 18.06 -0.06
N GLU A 101 -9.10 18.69 0.08
CA GLU A 101 -9.92 18.63 1.30
C GLU A 101 -10.43 17.21 1.55
N ARG A 102 -11.06 16.57 0.57
CA ARG A 102 -11.58 15.22 0.66
C ARG A 102 -10.47 14.20 0.98
N PHE A 103 -9.35 14.27 0.27
CA PHE A 103 -8.21 13.40 0.50
C PHE A 103 -7.65 13.58 1.91
N THR A 104 -7.41 14.83 2.33
CA THR A 104 -6.87 15.12 3.67
C THR A 104 -7.85 14.72 4.77
N GLY A 105 -9.15 14.91 4.56
CA GLY A 105 -10.18 14.52 5.51
C GLY A 105 -10.25 13.01 5.76
N LEU A 106 -10.03 12.21 4.70
CA LEU A 106 -10.04 10.74 4.80
C LEU A 106 -8.69 10.17 5.22
N ILE A 107 -7.59 10.60 4.60
CA ILE A 107 -6.25 10.04 4.82
C ILE A 107 -5.54 10.67 6.03
N GLY A 108 -5.95 11.86 6.46
CA GLY A 108 -5.33 12.60 7.55
C GLY A 108 -4.10 13.42 7.15
N THR A 109 -3.63 13.32 5.89
CA THR A 109 -2.48 14.06 5.37
C THR A 109 -2.73 14.56 3.96
N PRO A 110 -2.14 15.72 3.56
CA PRO A 110 -2.28 16.24 2.20
C PRO A 110 -1.76 15.27 1.14
N PRO A 111 -2.34 15.28 -0.10
CA PRO A 111 -1.98 14.34 -1.15
C PRO A 111 -0.49 14.23 -1.46
N MET A 112 0.21 15.37 -1.60
CA MET A 112 1.64 15.36 -1.94
C MET A 112 2.53 14.94 -0.77
N SER A 113 2.12 15.19 0.48
CA SER A 113 2.80 14.68 1.67
C SER A 113 2.68 13.17 1.76
N TYR A 114 1.48 12.64 1.50
CA TYR A 114 1.25 11.20 1.41
C TYR A 114 2.15 10.53 0.35
N LEU A 115 2.15 11.09 -0.88
CA LEU A 115 2.98 10.55 -1.96
C LEU A 115 4.48 10.60 -1.61
N GLY A 116 4.94 11.69 -0.99
CA GLY A 116 6.33 11.81 -0.52
C GLY A 116 6.69 10.71 0.48
N ALA A 117 5.86 10.48 1.50
CA ALA A 117 6.07 9.42 2.49
C ALA A 117 6.02 8.02 1.85
N TRP A 118 5.07 7.78 0.92
CA TRP A 118 4.99 6.53 0.17
C TRP A 118 6.24 6.25 -0.65
N ARG A 119 6.75 7.24 -1.39
CA ARG A 119 8.01 7.15 -2.14
C ARG A 119 9.19 6.75 -1.25
N MET A 120 9.28 7.31 -0.04
CA MET A 120 10.35 6.98 0.91
C MET A 120 10.22 5.55 1.43
N ARG A 121 9.02 5.05 1.70
CA ARG A 121 8.80 3.65 2.11
C ARG A 121 9.23 2.67 1.02
N VAL A 122 8.81 2.91 -0.22
CA VAL A 122 9.22 2.07 -1.37
C VAL A 122 10.73 2.14 -1.60
N ALA A 123 11.33 3.33 -1.50
CA ALA A 123 12.77 3.49 -1.61
C ALA A 123 13.53 2.74 -0.52
N ALA A 124 13.06 2.80 0.73
CA ALA A 124 13.66 2.08 1.85
C ALA A 124 13.65 0.56 1.63
N GLN A 125 12.57 0.02 1.08
CA GLN A 125 12.48 -1.38 0.69
C GLN A 125 13.46 -1.71 -0.44
N ARG A 126 13.45 -0.95 -1.56
CA ARG A 126 14.33 -1.18 -2.71
C ARG A 126 15.82 -1.10 -2.35
N LEU A 127 16.19 -0.17 -1.46
CA LEU A 127 17.57 -0.04 -0.97
C LEU A 127 18.06 -1.28 -0.22
N ARG A 128 17.17 -2.04 0.41
CA ARG A 128 17.49 -3.30 1.12
C ARG A 128 17.50 -4.53 0.23
N GLU A 129 16.55 -4.59 -0.69
CA GLU A 129 16.28 -5.79 -1.50
C GLU A 129 17.10 -5.84 -2.78
N SER A 130 17.73 -4.74 -3.19
CA SER A 130 18.45 -4.65 -4.45
C SER A 130 19.86 -4.06 -4.29
N GLN A 131 20.72 -4.38 -5.28
CA GLN A 131 22.07 -3.81 -5.40
C GLN A 131 22.09 -2.49 -6.20
N ARG A 132 20.92 -1.89 -6.49
CA ARG A 132 20.80 -0.63 -7.23
C ARG A 132 21.48 0.51 -6.50
N SER A 133 22.08 1.45 -7.22
CA SER A 133 22.69 2.64 -6.60
C SER A 133 21.61 3.53 -5.95
N VAL A 134 22.01 4.42 -5.06
CA VAL A 134 21.11 5.42 -4.45
C VAL A 134 20.47 6.29 -5.52
N ALA A 135 21.24 6.70 -6.54
CA ALA A 135 20.76 7.48 -7.68
C ALA A 135 19.68 6.73 -8.50
N GLN A 136 19.89 5.43 -8.76
CA GLN A 136 18.89 4.60 -9.44
C GLN A 136 17.59 4.49 -8.66
N VAL A 137 17.68 4.21 -7.35
CA VAL A 137 16.49 4.14 -6.49
C VAL A 137 15.78 5.50 -6.42
N ALA A 138 16.52 6.61 -6.35
CA ALA A 138 15.96 7.96 -6.36
C ALA A 138 15.13 8.21 -7.64
N ALA A 139 15.69 7.90 -8.82
CA ALA A 139 15.00 8.04 -10.10
C ALA A 139 13.73 7.17 -10.18
N GLU A 140 13.79 5.93 -9.73
CA GLU A 140 12.67 4.98 -9.74
C GLU A 140 11.49 5.40 -8.84
N VAL A 141 11.74 6.22 -7.83
CA VAL A 141 10.68 6.76 -6.97
C VAL A 141 10.35 8.22 -7.31
N GLY A 142 10.79 8.71 -8.48
CA GLY A 142 10.39 9.98 -9.05
C GLY A 142 11.12 11.21 -8.49
N TYR A 143 12.42 11.04 -8.12
CA TYR A 143 13.31 12.15 -7.78
C TYR A 143 14.31 12.40 -8.92
N GLU A 144 14.38 13.64 -9.38
CA GLU A 144 15.29 14.06 -10.45
C GLU A 144 16.75 14.18 -9.98
N SER A 145 16.98 14.35 -8.68
CA SER A 145 18.33 14.46 -8.12
C SER A 145 18.51 13.60 -6.88
N GLU A 146 19.67 12.91 -6.82
CA GLU A 146 20.08 12.12 -5.66
C GLU A 146 20.19 12.97 -4.38
N ALA A 147 20.62 14.24 -4.52
CA ALA A 147 20.74 15.15 -3.39
C ALA A 147 19.37 15.51 -2.77
N ALA A 148 18.36 15.79 -3.62
CA ALA A 148 17.00 16.05 -3.16
C ALA A 148 16.38 14.80 -2.50
N PHE A 149 16.58 13.64 -3.10
CA PHE A 149 16.17 12.35 -2.57
C PHE A 149 16.80 12.08 -1.19
N THR A 150 18.13 12.22 -1.07
CA THR A 150 18.86 11.96 0.17
C THR A 150 18.35 12.83 1.32
N ARG A 151 18.07 14.12 1.07
CA ARG A 151 17.50 15.02 2.08
C ARG A 151 16.07 14.59 2.47
N ALA A 152 15.23 14.24 1.50
CA ALA A 152 13.86 13.79 1.74
C ALA A 152 13.84 12.47 2.52
N PHE A 153 14.70 11.53 2.13
CA PHE A 153 14.85 10.23 2.78
C PHE A 153 15.30 10.37 4.23
N ALA A 154 16.35 11.17 4.47
CA ALA A 154 16.86 11.38 5.84
C ALA A 154 15.82 12.06 6.74
N ARG A 155 15.00 12.98 6.19
CA ARG A 155 13.91 13.63 6.93
C ARG A 155 12.79 12.65 7.30
N GLU A 156 12.42 11.74 6.41
CA GLU A 156 11.29 10.81 6.59
C GLU A 156 11.69 9.55 7.38
N ILE A 157 12.87 9.00 7.09
CA ILE A 157 13.35 7.72 7.67
C ILE A 157 14.27 7.94 8.89
N GLY A 158 14.81 9.15 9.05
CA GLY A 158 15.71 9.51 10.17
C GLY A 158 17.19 9.25 9.91
N VAL A 159 17.55 8.52 8.85
CA VAL A 159 18.96 8.21 8.50
C VAL A 159 19.17 8.34 6.99
N SER A 160 20.44 8.49 6.56
CA SER A 160 20.74 8.59 5.13
C SER A 160 20.51 7.27 4.40
N PRO A 161 20.22 7.29 3.07
CA PRO A 161 20.02 6.08 2.26
C PRO A 161 21.19 5.09 2.33
N ALA A 162 22.44 5.61 2.34
CA ALA A 162 23.65 4.78 2.42
C ALA A 162 23.79 4.10 3.79
N ARG A 163 23.43 4.78 4.88
CA ARG A 163 23.39 4.20 6.22
C ARG A 163 22.28 3.15 6.33
N TRP A 164 21.09 3.47 5.89
CA TRP A 164 19.94 2.56 5.86
C TRP A 164 20.23 1.22 5.17
N ARG A 165 21.00 1.25 4.07
CA ARG A 165 21.42 0.05 3.34
C ARG A 165 22.38 -0.82 4.13
N ARG A 166 23.32 -0.20 4.88
CA ARG A 166 24.39 -0.92 5.59
C ARG A 166 23.95 -1.52 6.92
N ASP A 167 23.00 -0.89 7.59
CA ASP A 167 22.64 -1.26 8.97
C ASP A 167 21.23 -1.87 9.03
N PRO A 168 21.13 -3.19 9.28
CA PRO A 168 19.84 -3.86 9.48
C PRO A 168 19.14 -3.43 10.78
N ALA A 169 19.89 -2.86 11.76
CA ALA A 169 19.36 -2.47 13.07
C ALA A 169 18.63 -1.12 13.07
N ASP A 170 18.87 -0.26 12.06
CA ASP A 170 18.12 1.00 11.88
C ASP A 170 16.67 0.75 11.37
N ARG A 171 16.03 -0.28 11.91
CA ARG A 171 14.63 -0.56 11.60
C ARG A 171 13.77 0.37 12.46
N PRO A 172 13.05 1.36 11.89
CA PRO A 172 12.02 2.02 12.67
C PRO A 172 11.08 0.93 13.19
N PRO A 173 10.58 1.04 14.43
CA PRO A 173 9.52 0.15 14.88
C PRO A 173 8.45 0.16 13.78
N ARG A 174 7.96 -1.01 13.42
CA ARG A 174 6.84 -1.12 12.48
C ARG A 174 5.84 -0.07 12.91
N ALA A 175 5.55 0.89 12.02
CA ALA A 175 4.53 1.88 12.30
C ALA A 175 3.33 1.09 12.82
N SER A 176 3.06 1.21 14.09
CA SER A 176 1.85 0.69 14.70
C SER A 176 0.73 1.31 13.87
N VAL A 177 -0.02 0.49 13.19
CA VAL A 177 -1.35 0.85 12.72
C VAL A 177 -2.01 1.45 13.95
N PRO A 178 -2.45 2.73 13.92
CA PRO A 178 -3.14 3.28 15.07
C PRO A 178 -4.27 2.31 15.40
N SER A 179 -4.21 1.76 16.61
CA SER A 179 -5.27 0.91 17.15
C SER A 179 -6.54 1.75 17.17
N ALA A 180 -7.43 1.47 16.25
CA ALA A 180 -8.81 1.92 16.35
C ALA A 180 -9.48 1.00 17.37
N CYS A 181 -9.32 1.31 18.67
CA CYS A 181 -10.14 0.80 19.76
C CYS A 181 -9.79 1.57 21.06
N GLU A 182 -10.52 2.63 21.31
CA GLU A 182 -11.12 3.00 22.60
C GLU A 182 -12.23 4.00 22.36
#